data_204f7b0e9f1b4a2486fe2e75cedc7239
#
_entry.id   204f7b0e9f1b4a2486fe2e75cedc7239
#
_cell.length_a   1.000
_cell.length_b   1.000
_cell.length_c   1.000
_cell.angle_alpha   90.00
_cell.angle_beta   90.00
_cell.angle_gamma   90.00
#
_symmetry.space_group_name_H-M   'P 1'
#
loop_
_entity.id
_entity.type
_entity.pdbx_description
1 polymer ?
#
loop_
_entity_poly.entity_id
_entity_poly.type
_entity_poly.pdbx_seq_one_letter_code
_entity_poly.pdbx_strand_id
1 'polypeptide(L)'
;SDVYYDRILLNGKPESTISEVNGKLLKAGDKVRLRISNGGASSYFWLRYAGGKITVVASDGNDVEPVEVDRLIIAVSETYDIVVTIPADRTAYELMATTEDRTNAASLYIGNGSKQSLPPMPRLKYFEGMKMMNGMMKMNGNMNDMGMNMSMNKMDMNVVMYPEITGEAEVKSEMKMSEQEYNSNELSDITTLNYAMLKS
;
A
#
# COMPACT_ATOMS: atom_id res chain seq x y z
N SER A 1 0.10 -14.06 -8.07
CA SER A 1 -1.10 -14.85 -8.38
C SER A 1 -1.45 -14.66 -9.84
N ASP A 2 -1.71 -15.77 -10.56
CA ASP A 2 -2.03 -15.74 -11.99
C ASP A 2 -3.55 -15.65 -12.24
N VAL A 3 -4.33 -15.25 -11.25
CA VAL A 3 -5.76 -15.10 -11.37
C VAL A 3 -6.10 -13.63 -11.61
N TYR A 4 -6.62 -13.34 -12.78
CA TYR A 4 -7.12 -12.02 -13.15
C TYR A 4 -8.62 -11.96 -12.87
N TYR A 5 -9.04 -10.95 -12.13
CA TYR A 5 -10.44 -10.71 -11.82
C TYR A 5 -10.97 -9.56 -12.67
N ASP A 6 -12.14 -9.75 -13.26
CA ASP A 6 -12.81 -8.69 -14.03
C ASP A 6 -13.23 -7.52 -13.14
N ARG A 7 -13.55 -7.81 -11.88
CA ARG A 7 -14.00 -6.81 -10.90
C ARG A 7 -13.57 -7.18 -9.50
N ILE A 8 -13.30 -6.15 -8.71
CA ILE A 8 -13.18 -6.24 -7.26
C ILE A 8 -14.29 -5.44 -6.60
N LEU A 9 -14.70 -5.88 -5.41
CA LEU A 9 -15.82 -5.31 -4.69
C LEU A 9 -15.45 -5.05 -3.24
N LEU A 10 -15.97 -3.96 -2.68
CA LEU A 10 -15.92 -3.65 -1.27
C LEU A 10 -17.34 -3.69 -0.73
N ASN A 11 -17.63 -4.62 0.23
CA ASN A 11 -18.99 -4.92 0.67
C ASN A 11 -19.96 -5.23 -0.49
N GLY A 12 -19.51 -6.02 -1.47
CA GLY A 12 -20.33 -6.43 -2.61
C GLY A 12 -20.57 -5.35 -3.67
N LYS A 13 -19.92 -4.18 -3.56
CA LYS A 13 -20.08 -3.06 -4.49
C LYS A 13 -18.73 -2.53 -4.96
N PRO A 14 -18.59 -2.10 -6.23
CA PRO A 14 -17.37 -1.44 -6.71
C PRO A 14 -17.19 -0.05 -6.08
N GLU A 15 -18.30 0.60 -5.73
CA GLU A 15 -18.34 1.90 -5.06
C GLU A 15 -19.56 1.98 -4.13
N SER A 16 -19.36 2.52 -2.94
CA SER A 16 -20.43 2.81 -1.98
C SER A 16 -20.08 3.99 -1.08
N THR A 17 -21.08 4.49 -0.34
CA THR A 17 -20.92 5.62 0.59
C THR A 17 -21.56 5.28 1.92
N ILE A 18 -20.86 5.57 3.01
CA ILE A 18 -21.37 5.56 4.38
C ILE A 18 -21.45 7.00 4.85
N SER A 19 -22.65 7.55 4.95
CA SER A 19 -22.90 8.92 5.40
C SER A 19 -23.38 9.01 6.84
N GLU A 20 -23.84 7.88 7.38
CA GLU A 20 -24.37 7.79 8.76
C GLU A 20 -23.99 6.45 9.41
N VAL A 21 -23.88 6.47 10.72
CA VAL A 21 -23.69 5.28 11.56
C VAL A 21 -24.66 5.35 12.73
N ASN A 22 -25.45 4.28 12.94
CA ASN A 22 -26.47 4.22 13.98
C ASN A 22 -27.46 5.40 13.98
N GLY A 23 -27.86 5.86 12.78
CA GLY A 23 -28.81 6.97 12.61
C GLY A 23 -28.22 8.37 12.87
N LYS A 24 -26.90 8.48 13.05
CA LYS A 24 -26.21 9.78 13.18
C LYS A 24 -25.40 10.03 11.93
N LEU A 25 -25.62 11.21 11.34
CA LEU A 25 -24.81 11.70 10.23
C LEU A 25 -23.35 11.89 10.66
N LEU A 26 -22.46 11.42 9.84
CA LEU A 26 -21.02 11.62 10.01
C LEU A 26 -20.65 13.07 9.74
N LYS A 27 -19.81 13.64 10.60
CA LYS A 27 -19.34 15.03 10.55
C LYS A 27 -17.86 15.13 10.84
N ALA A 28 -17.30 16.31 10.62
CA ALA A 28 -15.91 16.60 10.92
C ALA A 28 -15.54 16.25 12.37
N GLY A 29 -14.38 15.62 12.54
CA GLY A 29 -13.86 15.15 13.82
C GLY A 29 -14.36 13.75 14.24
N ASP A 30 -15.39 13.21 13.58
CA ASP A 30 -15.83 11.86 13.87
C ASP A 30 -14.78 10.83 13.49
N LYS A 31 -14.60 9.85 14.36
CA LYS A 31 -13.72 8.70 14.14
C LYS A 31 -14.57 7.46 13.83
N VAL A 32 -14.27 6.83 12.71
CA VAL A 32 -14.95 5.64 12.25
C VAL A 32 -14.04 4.45 12.35
N ARG A 33 -14.41 3.45 13.16
CA ARG A 33 -13.72 2.15 13.22
C ARG A 33 -14.30 1.24 12.15
N LEU A 34 -13.44 0.73 11.31
CA LEU A 34 -13.77 -0.20 10.24
C LEU A 34 -13.08 -1.54 10.51
N ARG A 35 -13.85 -2.61 10.46
CA ARG A 35 -13.33 -3.98 10.42
C ARG A 35 -13.24 -4.42 8.99
N ILE A 36 -12.03 -4.67 8.55
CA ILE A 36 -11.73 -5.03 7.18
C ILE A 36 -11.21 -6.45 7.15
N SER A 37 -11.80 -7.27 6.29
CA SER A 37 -11.31 -8.62 5.99
C SER A 37 -11.12 -8.77 4.49
N ASN A 38 -10.03 -9.38 4.08
CA ASN A 38 -9.82 -9.75 2.70
C ASN A 38 -10.41 -11.13 2.44
N GLY A 39 -11.62 -11.17 1.87
CA GLY A 39 -12.31 -12.38 1.43
C GLY A 39 -11.95 -12.83 0.02
N GLY A 40 -10.95 -12.21 -0.62
CA GLY A 40 -10.45 -12.62 -1.93
C GLY A 40 -9.74 -13.98 -1.89
N ALA A 41 -9.84 -14.75 -2.98
CA ALA A 41 -9.25 -16.07 -3.03
C ALA A 41 -7.72 -16.05 -3.18
N SER A 42 -7.15 -15.01 -3.81
CA SER A 42 -5.72 -14.96 -4.13
C SER A 42 -5.12 -13.57 -4.22
N SER A 43 -5.91 -12.50 -4.14
CA SER A 43 -5.40 -11.13 -4.31
C SER A 43 -5.14 -10.45 -2.99
N TYR A 44 -4.03 -9.71 -2.92
CA TYR A 44 -3.73 -8.76 -1.88
C TYR A 44 -4.26 -7.39 -2.28
N PHE A 45 -4.61 -6.56 -1.30
CA PHE A 45 -5.13 -5.22 -1.55
C PHE A 45 -4.38 -4.16 -0.77
N TRP A 46 -3.99 -3.10 -1.45
CA TRP A 46 -3.55 -1.87 -0.83
C TRP A 46 -4.76 -1.08 -0.34
N LEU A 47 -4.70 -0.63 0.91
CA LEU A 47 -5.71 0.27 1.49
C LEU A 47 -5.09 1.64 1.70
N ARG A 48 -5.77 2.68 1.23
CA ARG A 48 -5.41 4.10 1.40
C ARG A 48 -6.65 4.91 1.70
N TYR A 49 -6.49 6.00 2.44
CA TYR A 49 -7.58 6.88 2.84
C TYR A 49 -7.33 8.33 2.43
N ALA A 50 -8.31 8.98 1.78
CA ALA A 50 -8.21 10.35 1.29
C ALA A 50 -8.26 11.40 2.40
N GLY A 51 -8.76 11.04 3.58
CA GLY A 51 -8.88 11.93 4.74
C GLY A 51 -7.64 12.00 5.63
N GLY A 52 -6.52 11.39 5.25
CA GLY A 52 -5.27 11.41 6.02
C GLY A 52 -4.81 10.03 6.49
N LYS A 53 -4.20 9.98 7.66
CA LYS A 53 -3.64 8.73 8.20
C LYS A 53 -4.71 7.71 8.56
N ILE A 54 -4.34 6.45 8.43
CA ILE A 54 -5.09 5.29 8.91
C ILE A 54 -4.46 4.87 10.23
N THR A 55 -5.25 4.71 11.29
CA THR A 55 -4.77 4.16 12.56
C THR A 55 -5.15 2.69 12.64
N VAL A 56 -4.18 1.79 12.67
CA VAL A 56 -4.41 0.35 12.86
C VAL A 56 -4.51 0.08 14.35
N VAL A 57 -5.59 -0.58 14.79
CA VAL A 57 -5.88 -0.84 16.21
C VAL A 57 -6.04 -2.32 16.53
N ALA A 58 -6.26 -3.17 15.53
CA ALA A 58 -6.27 -4.63 15.71
C ALA A 58 -5.82 -5.33 14.42
N SER A 59 -5.23 -6.51 14.56
CA SER A 59 -4.82 -7.39 13.48
C SER A 59 -5.22 -8.82 13.82
N ASP A 60 -5.91 -9.51 12.88
CA ASP A 60 -6.39 -10.88 13.02
C ASP A 60 -7.09 -11.18 14.34
N GLY A 61 -7.94 -10.22 14.78
CA GLY A 61 -8.74 -10.33 16.00
C GLY A 61 -8.00 -9.99 17.28
N ASN A 62 -6.71 -9.66 17.23
CA ASN A 62 -5.92 -9.23 18.39
C ASN A 62 -5.76 -7.72 18.40
N ASP A 63 -6.01 -7.09 19.54
CA ASP A 63 -5.73 -5.67 19.71
C ASP A 63 -4.21 -5.42 19.64
N VAL A 64 -3.83 -4.31 19.01
CA VAL A 64 -2.44 -3.86 18.92
C VAL A 64 -2.31 -2.43 19.41
N GLU A 65 -1.12 -2.03 19.82
CA GLU A 65 -0.83 -0.61 20.07
C GLU A 65 -1.19 0.18 18.79
N PRO A 66 -1.93 1.31 18.91
CA PRO A 66 -2.35 2.07 17.75
C PRO A 66 -1.16 2.55 16.90
N VAL A 67 -1.15 2.20 15.62
CA VAL A 67 -0.11 2.59 14.66
C VAL A 67 -0.71 3.44 13.55
N GLU A 68 -0.17 4.63 13.33
CA GLU A 68 -0.58 5.51 12.23
C GLU A 68 0.24 5.26 10.98
N VAL A 69 -0.44 4.99 9.88
CA VAL A 69 0.18 4.72 8.58
C VAL A 69 -0.56 5.47 7.45
N ASP A 70 0.10 5.68 6.34
CA ASP A 70 -0.50 6.24 5.13
C ASP A 70 -1.21 5.17 4.31
N ARG A 71 -0.68 3.96 4.35
CA ARG A 71 -1.23 2.81 3.63
C ARG A 71 -0.87 1.51 4.32
N LEU A 72 -1.66 0.49 4.03
CA LEU A 72 -1.35 -0.89 4.41
C LEU A 72 -1.73 -1.85 3.28
N ILE A 73 -1.09 -3.00 3.26
CA ILE A 73 -1.48 -4.11 2.41
C ILE A 73 -2.19 -5.16 3.27
N ILE A 74 -3.30 -5.71 2.77
CA ILE A 74 -4.04 -6.79 3.42
C ILE A 74 -3.96 -8.04 2.56
N ALA A 75 -3.37 -9.09 3.12
CA ALA A 75 -3.22 -10.39 2.45
C ALA A 75 -4.53 -11.19 2.51
N VAL A 76 -4.56 -12.28 1.76
CA VAL A 76 -5.71 -13.21 1.74
C VAL A 76 -6.00 -13.71 3.15
N SER A 77 -7.26 -13.66 3.54
CA SER A 77 -7.78 -14.06 4.86
C SER A 77 -7.29 -13.24 6.05
N GLU A 78 -6.47 -12.22 5.85
CA GLU A 78 -6.13 -11.27 6.91
C GLU A 78 -7.30 -10.37 7.28
N THR A 79 -7.29 -9.90 8.51
CA THR A 79 -8.23 -8.91 9.03
C THR A 79 -7.51 -7.79 9.75
N TYR A 80 -7.96 -6.55 9.55
CA TYR A 80 -7.51 -5.38 10.28
C TYR A 80 -8.70 -4.58 10.79
N ASP A 81 -8.61 -4.12 12.04
CA ASP A 81 -9.46 -3.03 12.52
C ASP A 81 -8.69 -1.73 12.38
N ILE A 82 -9.24 -0.81 11.63
CA ILE A 82 -8.66 0.51 11.41
C ILE A 82 -9.59 1.61 11.90
N VAL A 83 -9.02 2.74 12.27
CA VAL A 83 -9.74 3.95 12.60
C VAL A 83 -9.34 5.04 11.63
N VAL A 84 -10.33 5.68 11.04
CA VAL A 84 -10.15 6.85 10.18
C VAL A 84 -10.93 8.02 10.74
N THR A 85 -10.40 9.24 10.57
CA THR A 85 -11.04 10.48 11.03
C THR A 85 -11.58 11.24 9.83
N ILE A 86 -12.76 11.85 9.97
CA ILE A 86 -13.35 12.71 8.95
C ILE A 86 -12.79 14.13 9.14
N PRO A 87 -11.98 14.67 8.19
CA PRO A 87 -11.33 15.96 8.39
C PRO A 87 -12.26 17.16 8.31
N ALA A 88 -13.26 17.14 7.42
CA ALA A 88 -14.14 18.28 7.20
C ALA A 88 -15.59 17.87 6.96
N ASP A 89 -16.52 18.77 7.31
CA ASP A 89 -17.94 18.61 7.02
C ASP A 89 -18.22 18.68 5.52
N ARG A 90 -19.37 18.13 5.12
CA ARG A 90 -19.87 18.13 3.75
C ARG A 90 -18.93 17.49 2.73
N THR A 91 -18.07 16.59 3.20
CA THR A 91 -17.12 15.85 2.37
C THR A 91 -17.14 14.38 2.75
N ALA A 92 -17.21 13.53 1.74
CA ALA A 92 -17.06 12.07 1.89
C ALA A 92 -15.70 11.66 1.33
N TYR A 93 -14.86 11.10 2.19
CA TYR A 93 -13.46 10.76 1.88
C TYR A 93 -13.34 9.30 1.45
N GLU A 94 -12.64 9.07 0.37
CA GLU A 94 -12.45 7.75 -0.18
C GLU A 94 -11.52 6.89 0.68
N LEU A 95 -11.97 5.70 1.06
CA LEU A 95 -11.15 4.57 1.41
C LEU A 95 -11.07 3.69 0.16
N MET A 96 -9.90 3.60 -0.44
CA MET A 96 -9.66 2.87 -1.68
C MET A 96 -8.92 1.56 -1.39
N ALA A 97 -9.50 0.46 -1.87
CA ALA A 97 -8.84 -0.83 -1.94
C ALA A 97 -8.35 -1.06 -3.38
N THR A 98 -7.05 -1.15 -3.57
CA THR A 98 -6.42 -1.36 -4.88
C THR A 98 -5.73 -2.72 -4.90
N THR A 99 -5.92 -3.52 -5.96
CA THR A 99 -5.21 -4.80 -6.12
C THR A 99 -3.69 -4.58 -6.07
N GLU A 100 -2.94 -5.60 -5.63
CA GLU A 100 -1.48 -5.50 -5.53
C GLU A 100 -0.81 -5.16 -6.86
N ASP A 101 -1.35 -5.66 -7.98
CA ASP A 101 -0.91 -5.38 -9.34
C ASP A 101 -1.34 -4.00 -9.86
N ARG A 102 -2.16 -3.28 -9.07
CA ARG A 102 -2.66 -1.93 -9.33
C ARG A 102 -3.50 -1.78 -10.59
N THR A 103 -4.14 -2.87 -11.03
CA THR A 103 -5.00 -2.87 -12.22
C THR A 103 -6.45 -2.52 -11.91
N ASN A 104 -6.92 -2.86 -10.70
CA ASN A 104 -8.31 -2.67 -10.27
C ASN A 104 -8.39 -2.02 -8.90
N ALA A 105 -9.46 -1.28 -8.66
CA ALA A 105 -9.75 -0.66 -7.37
C ALA A 105 -11.25 -0.70 -7.04
N ALA A 106 -11.57 -0.71 -5.75
CA ALA A 106 -12.92 -0.50 -5.23
C ALA A 106 -12.89 0.56 -4.14
N SER A 107 -13.99 1.32 -4.00
CA SER A 107 -14.02 2.53 -3.19
C SER A 107 -15.17 2.51 -2.18
N LEU A 108 -14.87 2.94 -0.96
CA LEU A 108 -15.85 3.26 0.07
C LEU A 108 -15.66 4.72 0.47
N TYR A 109 -16.67 5.55 0.23
CA TYR A 109 -16.66 6.94 0.67
C TYR A 109 -17.24 7.02 2.08
N ILE A 110 -16.52 7.69 2.98
CA ILE A 110 -16.88 7.83 4.40
C ILE A 110 -17.07 9.31 4.69
N GLY A 111 -18.28 9.68 5.10
CA GLY A 111 -18.67 11.05 5.35
C GLY A 111 -19.91 11.46 4.55
N ASN A 112 -20.25 12.74 4.60
CA ASN A 112 -21.48 13.26 4.04
C ASN A 112 -21.21 14.49 3.16
N GLY A 113 -21.52 14.41 1.87
CA GLY A 113 -21.40 15.52 0.93
C GLY A 113 -20.59 15.20 -0.33
N SER A 114 -19.75 16.12 -0.75
CA SER A 114 -18.94 15.97 -1.97
C SER A 114 -17.87 14.87 -1.80
N LYS A 115 -17.66 14.08 -2.83
CA LYS A 115 -16.66 13.02 -2.81
C LYS A 115 -15.26 13.58 -3.01
N GLN A 116 -14.36 13.22 -2.11
CA GLN A 116 -12.93 13.46 -2.27
C GLN A 116 -12.23 12.13 -2.52
N SER A 117 -11.72 11.98 -3.73
CA SER A 117 -11.07 10.75 -4.21
C SER A 117 -9.55 10.85 -4.12
N LEU A 118 -8.94 9.67 -3.99
CA LEU A 118 -7.50 9.49 -4.10
C LEU A 118 -7.06 9.41 -5.57
N PRO A 119 -5.87 9.87 -5.90
CA PRO A 119 -5.27 9.52 -7.18
C PRO A 119 -5.04 8.01 -7.24
N PRO A 120 -5.18 7.38 -8.42
CA PRO A 120 -4.86 5.97 -8.58
C PRO A 120 -3.39 5.72 -8.21
N MET A 121 -3.08 4.52 -7.73
CA MET A 121 -1.69 4.13 -7.51
C MET A 121 -0.97 4.01 -8.84
N PRO A 122 0.28 4.50 -8.94
CA PRO A 122 1.06 4.35 -10.16
C PRO A 122 1.30 2.87 -10.46
N ARG A 123 1.28 2.51 -11.73
CA ARG A 123 1.48 1.11 -12.16
C ARG A 123 2.87 0.62 -11.78
N LEU A 124 2.95 -0.66 -11.41
CA LEU A 124 4.23 -1.30 -11.11
C LEU A 124 5.10 -1.41 -12.37
N LYS A 125 6.38 -1.15 -12.22
CA LYS A 125 7.40 -1.25 -13.29
C LYS A 125 7.96 -2.68 -13.38
N TYR A 126 7.09 -3.67 -13.51
CA TYR A 126 7.46 -5.10 -13.53
C TYR A 126 8.56 -5.44 -14.53
N PHE A 127 8.43 -4.93 -15.75
CA PHE A 127 9.39 -5.25 -16.82
C PHE A 127 10.77 -4.65 -16.58
N GLU A 128 10.87 -3.50 -15.92
CA GLU A 128 12.14 -2.89 -15.55
C GLU A 128 12.82 -3.70 -14.45
N GLY A 129 12.07 -4.12 -13.42
CA GLY A 129 12.57 -5.01 -12.39
C GLY A 129 13.04 -6.36 -12.94
N MET A 130 12.27 -6.98 -13.85
CA MET A 130 12.67 -8.24 -14.50
C MET A 130 13.90 -8.09 -15.40
N LYS A 131 14.04 -7.00 -16.15
CA LYS A 131 15.24 -6.73 -16.96
C LYS A 131 16.47 -6.60 -16.09
N MET A 132 16.36 -5.91 -14.96
CA MET A 132 17.43 -5.74 -14.00
C MET A 132 17.85 -7.08 -13.41
N MET A 133 16.89 -7.91 -12.99
CA MET A 133 17.15 -9.25 -12.46
C MET A 133 17.82 -10.17 -13.49
N ASN A 134 17.36 -10.17 -14.73
CA ASN A 134 17.97 -10.93 -15.82
C ASN A 134 19.39 -10.42 -16.17
N GLY A 135 19.62 -9.12 -16.04
CA GLY A 135 20.97 -8.53 -16.21
C GLY A 135 21.92 -9.04 -15.15
N MET A 136 21.48 -9.09 -13.90
CA MET A 136 22.29 -9.62 -12.78
C MET A 136 22.55 -11.13 -12.89
N MET A 137 21.56 -11.94 -13.29
CA MET A 137 21.76 -13.37 -13.50
C MET A 137 22.77 -13.66 -14.61
N LYS A 138 22.81 -12.84 -15.66
CA LYS A 138 23.81 -12.98 -16.74
C LYS A 138 25.21 -12.55 -16.29
N MET A 139 25.33 -11.58 -15.37
CA MET A 139 26.63 -11.17 -14.83
C MET A 139 27.21 -12.20 -13.86
N ASN A 140 26.38 -13.00 -13.17
CA ASN A 140 26.84 -13.98 -12.19
C ASN A 140 27.60 -15.17 -12.79
N GLY A 141 27.57 -15.36 -14.11
CA GLY A 141 28.33 -16.40 -14.81
C GLY A 141 29.83 -16.14 -14.97
N ASN A 142 30.31 -14.89 -14.74
CA ASN A 142 31.69 -14.48 -14.98
C ASN A 142 32.29 -13.59 -13.88
N MET A 143 31.78 -13.63 -12.67
CA MET A 143 32.15 -12.69 -11.60
C MET A 143 33.50 -12.94 -10.90
N ASN A 144 34.13 -14.08 -11.12
CA ASN A 144 35.43 -14.36 -10.49
C ASN A 144 36.60 -13.51 -11.03
N ASP A 145 36.38 -12.79 -12.13
CA ASP A 145 37.45 -12.08 -12.82
C ASP A 145 37.51 -10.55 -12.55
N MET A 146 36.53 -9.98 -11.87
CA MET A 146 36.44 -8.53 -11.64
C MET A 146 36.55 -8.05 -10.19
N GLY A 147 36.81 -8.92 -9.22
CA GLY A 147 37.08 -8.50 -7.82
C GLY A 147 35.90 -7.79 -7.10
N MET A 148 34.73 -7.80 -7.67
CA MET A 148 33.53 -7.18 -7.07
C MET A 148 32.72 -8.22 -6.31
N ASN A 149 32.88 -8.25 -5.01
CA ASN A 149 32.08 -9.06 -4.09
C ASN A 149 30.71 -8.36 -3.85
N MET A 150 29.85 -8.38 -4.86
CA MET A 150 28.47 -7.93 -4.69
C MET A 150 27.67 -9.02 -4.02
N SER A 151 27.45 -8.87 -2.72
CA SER A 151 26.47 -9.68 -1.99
C SER A 151 25.09 -9.44 -2.60
N MET A 152 24.52 -10.47 -3.22
CA MET A 152 23.16 -10.44 -3.82
C MET A 152 22.05 -10.11 -2.80
N ASN A 153 22.36 -10.10 -1.50
CA ASN A 153 21.41 -9.86 -0.41
C ASN A 153 21.07 -8.37 -0.16
N LYS A 154 21.64 -7.42 -0.92
CA LYS A 154 21.48 -6.00 -0.60
C LYS A 154 20.67 -5.18 -1.62
N MET A 155 20.12 -5.79 -2.66
CA MET A 155 19.30 -5.03 -3.61
C MET A 155 17.83 -5.26 -3.36
N ASP A 156 17.16 -4.27 -2.80
CA ASP A 156 15.72 -4.28 -2.60
C ASP A 156 15.02 -4.06 -3.95
N MET A 157 14.47 -5.14 -4.50
CA MET A 157 13.70 -5.11 -5.75
C MET A 157 12.48 -4.17 -5.65
N ASN A 158 12.00 -3.89 -4.45
CA ASN A 158 10.89 -2.98 -4.25
C ASN A 158 11.24 -1.56 -4.69
N VAL A 159 12.50 -1.14 -4.53
CA VAL A 159 12.96 0.18 -4.98
C VAL A 159 12.77 0.38 -6.49
N VAL A 160 12.95 -0.66 -7.29
CA VAL A 160 12.80 -0.58 -8.75
C VAL A 160 11.34 -0.72 -9.19
N MET A 161 10.59 -1.59 -8.52
CA MET A 161 9.21 -1.93 -8.91
C MET A 161 8.18 -0.90 -8.47
N TYR A 162 8.42 -0.22 -7.35
CA TYR A 162 7.47 0.73 -6.76
C TYR A 162 7.89 2.18 -7.06
N PRO A 163 7.31 2.83 -8.09
CA PRO A 163 7.73 4.16 -8.50
C PRO A 163 7.56 5.23 -7.40
N GLU A 164 6.66 5.02 -6.47
CA GLU A 164 6.46 5.92 -5.33
C GLU A 164 7.59 5.88 -4.28
N ILE A 165 8.43 4.83 -4.29
CA ILE A 165 9.59 4.72 -3.40
C ILE A 165 10.79 5.47 -4.01
N THR A 166 10.93 5.40 -5.32
CA THR A 166 12.07 6.01 -6.04
C THR A 166 11.85 7.48 -6.39
N GLY A 167 10.60 7.97 -6.27
CA GLY A 167 10.20 9.23 -6.89
C GLY A 167 10.26 9.12 -8.42
N GLU A 168 9.87 10.19 -9.13
CA GLU A 168 10.06 10.30 -10.59
C GLU A 168 11.53 10.65 -10.98
N ALA A 169 12.48 10.47 -10.06
CA ALA A 169 13.88 10.63 -10.40
C ALA A 169 14.22 9.62 -11.49
N GLU A 170 14.37 10.09 -12.71
CA GLU A 170 15.04 9.36 -13.77
C GLU A 170 16.26 8.70 -13.16
N VAL A 171 16.31 7.37 -13.20
CA VAL A 171 17.52 6.61 -12.92
C VAL A 171 18.48 6.95 -14.07
N LYS A 172 19.09 8.13 -14.00
CA LYS A 172 20.28 8.43 -14.77
C LYS A 172 21.36 7.54 -14.20
N SER A 173 21.77 6.61 -15.02
CA SER A 173 22.84 5.68 -14.84
C SER A 173 24.15 6.35 -14.39
N GLU A 174 24.30 6.59 -13.09
CA GLU A 174 25.58 6.71 -12.43
C GLU A 174 25.46 6.04 -11.06
N MET A 175 25.76 4.74 -11.05
CA MET A 175 25.94 3.97 -9.82
C MET A 175 27.16 4.51 -9.07
N LYS A 176 26.96 5.46 -8.17
CA LYS A 176 27.85 5.65 -7.04
C LYS A 176 27.28 4.83 -5.88
N MET A 177 27.76 3.61 -5.74
CA MET A 177 27.48 2.75 -4.60
C MET A 177 28.24 3.29 -3.39
N SER A 178 27.52 3.96 -2.48
CA SER A 178 27.98 4.11 -1.11
C SER A 178 27.29 3.03 -0.27
N GLU A 179 28.06 2.38 0.62
CA GLU A 179 27.62 1.36 1.55
C GLU A 179 26.69 1.98 2.65
N GLN A 180 25.44 2.29 2.30
CA GLN A 180 24.42 2.60 3.28
C GLN A 180 23.33 1.53 3.18
N GLU A 181 23.01 0.92 4.32
CA GLU A 181 21.81 0.09 4.45
C GLU A 181 20.61 0.87 3.97
N TYR A 182 20.07 0.43 2.85
CA TYR A 182 18.88 1.01 2.25
C TYR A 182 17.67 0.62 3.06
N ASN A 183 17.22 1.49 3.93
CA ASN A 183 15.95 1.34 4.63
C ASN A 183 14.87 1.91 3.70
N SER A 184 14.04 1.06 3.12
CA SER A 184 13.00 1.45 2.15
C SER A 184 12.01 2.50 2.70
N ASN A 185 11.98 2.69 4.02
CA ASN A 185 11.19 3.72 4.70
C ASN A 185 11.83 5.12 4.67
N GLU A 186 13.13 5.24 4.38
CA GLU A 186 13.82 6.54 4.34
C GLU A 186 13.71 7.24 2.98
N LEU A 187 13.23 6.54 1.95
CA LEU A 187 13.16 7.06 0.58
C LEU A 187 11.81 7.66 0.20
N SER A 188 10.78 7.46 1.00
CA SER A 188 9.47 8.07 0.76
C SER A 188 8.89 8.58 2.06
N ASP A 189 8.25 9.74 2.01
CA ASP A 189 7.45 10.28 3.13
C ASP A 189 6.21 9.44 3.43
N ILE A 190 6.01 8.32 2.71
CA ILE A 190 4.85 7.43 2.81
C ILE A 190 5.13 6.31 3.80
N THR A 191 4.47 6.35 4.94
CA THR A 191 4.53 5.28 5.94
C THR A 191 3.64 4.10 5.53
N THR A 192 4.26 2.96 5.26
CA THR A 192 3.56 1.70 4.96
C THR A 192 3.60 0.80 6.19
N LEU A 193 2.45 0.20 6.56
CA LEU A 193 2.38 -0.75 7.66
C LEU A 193 3.29 -1.96 7.37
N ASN A 194 4.09 -2.36 8.36
CA ASN A 194 4.77 -3.65 8.38
C ASN A 194 4.50 -4.37 9.72
N TYR A 195 4.68 -5.68 9.76
CA TYR A 195 4.38 -6.48 10.95
C TYR A 195 5.21 -6.11 12.19
N ALA A 196 6.40 -5.57 12.02
CA ALA A 196 7.24 -5.14 13.16
C ALA A 196 6.65 -3.94 13.91
N MET A 197 5.73 -3.20 13.30
CA MET A 197 5.00 -2.08 13.92
C MET A 197 3.85 -2.57 14.81
N LEU A 198 3.35 -3.78 14.61
CA LEU A 198 2.22 -4.34 15.34
C LEU A 198 2.71 -4.93 16.68
N LYS A 199 2.47 -4.21 17.76
CA LYS A 199 2.81 -4.62 19.12
C LYS A 199 1.52 -4.85 19.90
N SER A 200 1.49 -5.92 20.68
CA SER A 200 0.40 -6.27 21.61
C SER A 200 0.72 -5.80 23.03
#